data_054c36377621d79147cd5a6c0c0ba6db
#
_entry.id   054c36377621d79147cd5a6c0c0ba6db
#
_cell.length_a   1.000
_cell.length_b   1.000
_cell.length_c   1.000
_cell.angle_alpha   90.00
_cell.angle_beta   90.00
_cell.angle_gamma   90.00
#
_symmetry.space_group_name_H-M   'P 1'
#
loop_
_entity.id
_entity.type
_entity.pdbx_description
1 polymer ?
#
loop_
_entity_poly.entity_id
_entity_poly.type
_entity_poly.pdbx_seq_one_letter_code
_entity_poly.pdbx_strand_id
1 'polypeptide(L)'
;MQLVAYGAQDIYLTGNPQITFFKVVYRRHTNFAVESIEQTFNGQADFGKRVTATISRNGDLIQQMYLEVITPVMGTNNQTWTYGFGNALIKQAEIEIGGQLIDRQYGDWMNIWTELTVPAGKRDGYDNMVGNKAGWIAQKGLVDAEEAQRFYVPLQFWFNRNPGLALPLIALQYHEVKLNLEIRPAAELLNSSTSTVTNGLLCKLYVDYIYLDTDERRRFAQVSHEYLIEQVQFTGSESIATASPTKNITLNFNHPVKELVWVHLRTDFATVDPVDGNRWFNYSGKTLDNESGGCDSFTTALLQLNGHDRFSVRGADYFRKVQNYEHHTRVPRVRNDLWQDGDKNFRQYIYSYSFALSPEEHQPSGTCNFSRIDNAILQLTYGKDALALVGGSNAQTQAMNLNIYAVNYNVLRIMSGMGGLAYSN
;
A
#
# COMPACT_ATOMS: atom_id res chain seq x y z
N MET A 1 26.11 -47.24 -25.55
CA MET A 1 26.89 -46.12 -24.99
C MET A 1 26.03 -45.50 -23.87
N GLN A 2 26.51 -45.54 -22.65
CA GLN A 2 25.80 -44.97 -21.50
C GLN A 2 26.17 -43.50 -21.46
N LEU A 3 25.19 -42.62 -21.73
CA LEU A 3 25.40 -41.16 -21.72
C LEU A 3 25.54 -40.58 -20.30
N VAL A 4 25.04 -41.33 -19.29
CA VAL A 4 25.11 -40.91 -17.92
C VAL A 4 26.36 -41.50 -17.26
N ALA A 5 27.39 -40.66 -17.09
CA ALA A 5 28.59 -40.99 -16.35
C ALA A 5 28.56 -40.35 -14.97
N TYR A 6 28.92 -41.09 -13.95
CA TYR A 6 28.99 -40.62 -12.57
C TYR A 6 30.39 -40.07 -12.23
N GLY A 7 30.43 -38.85 -11.73
CA GLY A 7 31.62 -38.25 -11.12
C GLY A 7 31.42 -38.03 -9.62
N ALA A 8 32.51 -37.85 -8.89
CA ALA A 8 32.47 -37.61 -7.43
C ALA A 8 31.64 -36.36 -7.04
N GLN A 9 31.54 -35.39 -7.95
CA GLN A 9 30.80 -34.16 -7.75
C GLN A 9 29.27 -34.34 -7.91
N ASP A 10 28.86 -35.38 -8.66
CA ASP A 10 27.42 -35.61 -8.96
C ASP A 10 26.62 -36.04 -7.73
N ILE A 11 27.31 -36.55 -6.70
CA ILE A 11 26.68 -36.87 -5.39
C ILE A 11 25.99 -35.68 -4.76
N TYR A 12 26.54 -34.47 -4.92
CA TYR A 12 25.91 -33.25 -4.37
C TYR A 12 24.62 -32.87 -5.09
N LEU A 13 24.43 -33.28 -6.34
CA LEU A 13 23.25 -32.97 -7.15
C LEU A 13 22.25 -34.12 -7.19
N THR A 14 22.72 -35.36 -7.21
CA THR A 14 21.91 -36.56 -7.43
C THR A 14 21.90 -37.53 -6.24
N GLY A 15 22.58 -37.18 -5.14
CA GLY A 15 22.55 -37.96 -3.89
C GLY A 15 21.19 -37.84 -3.19
N ASN A 16 20.55 -38.99 -2.85
CA ASN A 16 19.23 -39.06 -2.26
C ASN A 16 18.17 -38.26 -3.04
N PRO A 17 17.87 -38.63 -4.30
CA PRO A 17 16.98 -37.86 -5.15
C PRO A 17 15.56 -37.86 -4.58
N GLN A 18 14.94 -36.68 -4.53
CA GLN A 18 13.57 -36.46 -4.05
C GLN A 18 12.56 -36.39 -5.18
N ILE A 19 12.99 -36.06 -6.40
CA ILE A 19 12.14 -35.87 -7.56
C ILE A 19 12.70 -36.56 -8.80
N THR A 20 11.85 -36.92 -9.74
CA THR A 20 12.20 -37.24 -11.10
C THR A 20 11.46 -36.27 -12.04
N PHE A 21 12.11 -35.78 -13.09
CA PHE A 21 11.50 -34.88 -14.07
C PHE A 21 10.56 -35.60 -15.06
N PHE A 22 10.55 -36.94 -15.07
CA PHE A 22 9.81 -37.77 -16.04
C PHE A 22 8.51 -38.34 -15.49
N LYS A 23 8.14 -37.97 -14.26
CA LYS A 23 6.85 -38.31 -13.66
C LYS A 23 6.34 -37.13 -12.86
N VAL A 24 5.14 -36.67 -13.21
CA VAL A 24 4.45 -35.61 -12.47
C VAL A 24 4.00 -36.15 -11.13
N VAL A 25 4.37 -35.47 -10.05
CA VAL A 25 3.92 -35.77 -8.70
C VAL A 25 2.85 -34.77 -8.30
N TYR A 26 1.66 -35.29 -8.00
CA TYR A 26 0.53 -34.49 -7.51
C TYR A 26 0.56 -34.48 -5.98
N ARG A 27 0.49 -33.27 -5.40
CA ARG A 27 0.25 -33.13 -3.96
C ARG A 27 -1.25 -33.11 -3.72
N ARG A 28 -1.71 -33.94 -2.78
CA ARG A 28 -3.12 -33.96 -2.38
C ARG A 28 -3.37 -32.78 -1.44
N HIS A 29 -4.50 -32.11 -1.61
CA HIS A 29 -4.93 -30.98 -0.77
C HIS A 29 -6.32 -31.27 -0.18
N THR A 30 -6.70 -30.52 0.86
CA THR A 30 -8.05 -30.53 1.42
C THR A 30 -9.04 -29.93 0.43
N ASN A 31 -10.29 -30.35 0.50
CA ASN A 31 -11.33 -29.81 -0.38
C ASN A 31 -11.82 -28.45 0.15
N PHE A 32 -11.89 -27.45 -0.72
CA PHE A 32 -12.41 -26.13 -0.39
C PHE A 32 -13.04 -25.46 -1.60
N ALA A 33 -13.87 -24.44 -1.36
CA ALA A 33 -14.46 -23.59 -2.40
C ALA A 33 -14.38 -22.13 -1.97
N VAL A 34 -14.37 -21.23 -2.94
CA VAL A 34 -14.33 -19.77 -2.72
C VAL A 34 -15.52 -19.12 -3.39
N GLU A 35 -16.17 -18.19 -2.69
CA GLU A 35 -17.30 -17.40 -3.18
C GLU A 35 -17.14 -15.94 -2.75
N SER A 36 -17.43 -15.00 -3.67
CA SER A 36 -17.42 -13.57 -3.37
C SER A 36 -18.82 -13.09 -3.04
N ILE A 37 -18.99 -12.51 -1.84
CA ILE A 37 -20.30 -12.09 -1.31
C ILE A 37 -20.27 -10.62 -0.96
N GLU A 38 -21.29 -9.87 -1.39
CA GLU A 38 -21.49 -8.47 -1.05
C GLU A 38 -21.81 -8.32 0.45
N GLN A 39 -21.13 -7.36 1.10
CA GLN A 39 -21.40 -6.95 2.46
C GLN A 39 -21.98 -5.54 2.49
N THR A 40 -22.96 -5.33 3.31
CA THR A 40 -23.64 -4.02 3.45
C THR A 40 -22.94 -3.15 4.46
N PHE A 41 -22.81 -1.86 4.15
CA PHE A 41 -22.37 -0.85 5.09
C PHE A 41 -23.51 -0.44 6.04
N ASN A 42 -23.18 -0.17 7.29
CA ASN A 42 -24.05 0.47 8.24
C ASN A 42 -24.13 1.97 7.92
N GLY A 43 -25.13 2.37 7.17
CA GLY A 43 -25.29 3.71 6.61
C GLY A 43 -24.92 3.78 5.13
N GLN A 44 -25.14 4.94 4.55
CA GLN A 44 -24.82 5.20 3.15
C GLN A 44 -23.33 5.55 3.01
N ALA A 45 -22.60 4.73 2.28
CA ALA A 45 -21.23 5.02 1.92
C ALA A 45 -21.20 6.09 0.82
N ASP A 46 -20.75 7.29 1.17
CA ASP A 46 -20.71 8.45 0.30
C ASP A 46 -19.49 9.31 0.59
N PHE A 47 -19.23 10.28 -0.25
CA PHE A 47 -18.09 11.19 -0.10
C PHE A 47 -18.07 11.89 1.27
N GLY A 48 -16.88 11.95 1.87
CA GLY A 48 -16.65 12.60 3.17
C GLY A 48 -17.25 11.87 4.38
N LYS A 49 -17.75 10.66 4.20
CA LYS A 49 -18.35 9.87 5.29
C LYS A 49 -17.43 8.79 5.82
N ARG A 50 -17.60 8.47 7.09
CA ARG A 50 -17.05 7.27 7.71
C ARG A 50 -18.18 6.26 7.87
N VAL A 51 -17.98 5.06 7.34
CA VAL A 51 -18.95 3.96 7.36
C VAL A 51 -18.31 2.70 7.92
N THR A 52 -19.12 1.83 8.48
CA THR A 52 -18.68 0.55 9.04
C THR A 52 -19.44 -0.58 8.37
N ALA A 53 -18.74 -1.63 7.97
CA ALA A 53 -19.34 -2.88 7.53
C ALA A 53 -19.02 -3.98 8.55
N THR A 54 -20.03 -4.64 9.04
CA THR A 54 -19.86 -5.87 9.83
C THR A 54 -19.81 -7.05 8.89
N ILE A 55 -18.72 -7.81 8.94
CA ILE A 55 -18.52 -8.96 8.07
C ILE A 55 -19.39 -10.11 8.56
N SER A 56 -20.34 -10.52 7.72
CA SER A 56 -21.24 -11.64 8.00
C SER A 56 -20.50 -12.97 8.00
N ARG A 57 -20.96 -13.92 8.81
CA ARG A 57 -20.36 -15.28 8.89
C ARG A 57 -20.97 -16.21 7.85
N ASN A 58 -20.83 -15.87 6.58
CA ASN A 58 -21.39 -16.67 5.49
C ASN A 58 -20.50 -17.89 5.15
N GLY A 59 -19.19 -17.78 5.40
CA GLY A 59 -18.21 -18.83 5.18
C GLY A 59 -17.31 -19.07 6.38
N ASP A 60 -16.38 -20.00 6.26
CA ASP A 60 -15.49 -20.41 7.34
C ASP A 60 -14.30 -19.48 7.51
N LEU A 61 -13.70 -19.05 6.39
CA LEU A 61 -12.58 -18.12 6.36
C LEU A 61 -12.90 -16.95 5.41
N ILE A 62 -12.21 -15.83 5.58
CA ILE A 62 -12.19 -14.73 4.59
C ILE A 62 -10.77 -14.47 4.12
N GLN A 63 -10.64 -14.14 2.83
CA GLN A 63 -9.35 -13.88 2.21
C GLN A 63 -9.31 -12.50 1.59
N GLN A 64 -9.84 -12.32 0.38
CA GLN A 64 -9.78 -11.04 -0.32
C GLN A 64 -10.97 -10.15 0.01
N MET A 65 -10.72 -8.86 0.02
CA MET A 65 -11.73 -7.84 0.16
C MET A 65 -11.48 -6.76 -0.88
N TYR A 66 -12.52 -6.32 -1.57
CA TYR A 66 -12.41 -5.19 -2.50
C TYR A 66 -13.68 -4.33 -2.47
N LEU A 67 -13.48 -3.06 -2.78
CA LEU A 67 -14.57 -2.11 -2.94
C LEU A 67 -14.92 -2.01 -4.43
N GLU A 68 -16.19 -2.15 -4.76
CA GLU A 68 -16.75 -1.73 -6.04
C GLU A 68 -17.30 -0.31 -5.86
N VAL A 69 -16.77 0.61 -6.65
CA VAL A 69 -17.10 2.02 -6.54
C VAL A 69 -17.61 2.51 -7.89
N ILE A 70 -18.80 3.13 -7.90
CA ILE A 70 -19.36 3.75 -9.08
C ILE A 70 -19.49 5.25 -8.80
N THR A 71 -18.81 6.06 -9.60
CA THR A 71 -18.85 7.52 -9.47
C THR A 71 -20.16 8.09 -9.98
N PRO A 72 -20.61 9.21 -9.43
CA PRO A 72 -21.75 9.92 -10.01
C PRO A 72 -21.39 10.51 -11.38
N VAL A 73 -22.40 10.69 -12.22
CA VAL A 73 -22.32 11.44 -13.47
C VAL A 73 -22.21 12.92 -13.15
N MET A 74 -21.25 13.62 -13.76
CA MET A 74 -21.08 15.05 -13.63
C MET A 74 -21.52 15.75 -14.92
N GLY A 75 -22.40 16.73 -14.77
CA GLY A 75 -23.08 17.36 -15.89
C GLY A 75 -22.36 18.53 -16.56
N THR A 76 -21.05 18.69 -16.41
CA THR A 76 -20.33 19.83 -17.02
C THR A 76 -18.99 19.41 -17.61
N ASN A 77 -18.72 19.89 -18.82
CA ASN A 77 -17.49 19.66 -19.59
C ASN A 77 -16.23 20.07 -18.82
N ASN A 78 -15.16 19.31 -18.95
CA ASN A 78 -13.82 19.55 -18.40
C ASN A 78 -13.65 19.23 -16.90
N GLN A 79 -14.44 18.31 -16.35
CA GLN A 79 -14.21 17.81 -15.01
C GLN A 79 -13.58 16.44 -15.09
N THR A 80 -12.52 16.22 -14.32
CA THR A 80 -11.86 14.92 -14.23
C THR A 80 -11.68 14.53 -12.77
N TRP A 81 -11.74 13.23 -12.51
CA TRP A 81 -11.33 12.70 -11.22
C TRP A 81 -9.81 12.72 -11.09
N THR A 82 -9.34 12.77 -9.86
CA THR A 82 -7.90 12.70 -9.58
C THR A 82 -7.32 11.37 -10.03
N TYR A 83 -6.02 11.39 -10.35
CA TYR A 83 -5.27 10.22 -10.71
C TYR A 83 -5.24 9.18 -9.55
N GLY A 84 -5.42 7.88 -9.89
CA GLY A 84 -5.50 6.84 -8.89
C GLY A 84 -6.73 6.94 -8.00
N PHE A 85 -7.85 7.35 -8.59
CA PHE A 85 -9.11 7.63 -7.89
C PHE A 85 -9.45 6.58 -6.84
N GLY A 86 -9.34 5.29 -7.15
CA GLY A 86 -9.68 4.21 -6.22
C GLY A 86 -8.90 4.26 -4.92
N ASN A 87 -7.57 4.44 -4.99
CA ASN A 87 -6.74 4.57 -3.79
C ASN A 87 -6.92 5.94 -3.14
N ALA A 88 -7.07 7.02 -3.93
CA ALA A 88 -7.28 8.37 -3.41
C ALA A 88 -8.61 8.49 -2.67
N LEU A 89 -9.65 7.77 -3.08
CA LEU A 89 -10.96 7.76 -2.44
C LEU A 89 -10.90 7.34 -0.98
N ILE A 90 -10.02 6.37 -0.67
CA ILE A 90 -9.88 5.83 0.67
C ILE A 90 -8.92 6.70 1.46
N LYS A 91 -9.43 7.43 2.44
CA LYS A 91 -8.56 8.14 3.37
C LYS A 91 -7.94 7.16 4.35
N GLN A 92 -8.75 6.26 4.90
CA GLN A 92 -8.36 5.27 5.88
C GLN A 92 -9.30 4.08 5.86
N ALA A 93 -8.75 2.87 5.97
CA ALA A 93 -9.48 1.62 6.14
C ALA A 93 -8.92 0.89 7.37
N GLU A 94 -9.78 0.50 8.29
CA GLU A 94 -9.41 -0.16 9.55
C GLU A 94 -10.11 -1.49 9.66
N ILE A 95 -9.39 -2.51 10.10
CA ILE A 95 -9.97 -3.78 10.49
C ILE A 95 -10.01 -3.90 12.02
N GLU A 96 -11.17 -4.22 12.54
CA GLU A 96 -11.45 -4.33 13.97
C GLU A 96 -12.00 -5.72 14.28
N ILE A 97 -11.49 -6.35 15.31
CA ILE A 97 -11.95 -7.65 15.80
C ILE A 97 -12.33 -7.51 17.26
N GLY A 98 -13.62 -7.76 17.55
CA GLY A 98 -14.14 -7.69 18.92
C GLY A 98 -13.97 -6.32 19.59
N GLY A 99 -14.00 -5.23 18.85
CA GLY A 99 -13.79 -3.87 19.34
C GLY A 99 -12.34 -3.44 19.45
N GLN A 100 -11.37 -4.31 19.12
CA GLN A 100 -9.96 -3.97 19.07
C GLN A 100 -9.52 -3.67 17.65
N LEU A 101 -8.89 -2.52 17.42
CA LEU A 101 -8.23 -2.19 16.16
C LEU A 101 -7.03 -3.13 15.96
N ILE A 102 -7.02 -3.85 14.83
CA ILE A 102 -5.95 -4.78 14.52
C ILE A 102 -4.97 -4.16 13.52
N ASP A 103 -5.46 -3.61 12.43
CA ASP A 103 -4.60 -2.97 11.41
C ASP A 103 -5.33 -1.78 10.76
N ARG A 104 -4.55 -0.83 10.31
CA ARG A 104 -5.00 0.38 9.64
C ARG A 104 -4.24 0.58 8.36
N GLN A 105 -4.97 0.73 7.27
CA GLN A 105 -4.44 1.01 5.95
C GLN A 105 -4.84 2.43 5.51
N TYR A 106 -3.98 3.07 4.76
CA TYR A 106 -4.22 4.41 4.20
C TYR A 106 -4.21 4.32 2.68
N GLY A 107 -4.99 5.14 2.00
CA GLY A 107 -5.01 5.18 0.54
C GLY A 107 -3.63 5.46 -0.06
N ASP A 108 -2.90 6.38 0.54
CA ASP A 108 -1.52 6.71 0.15
C ASP A 108 -0.60 5.49 0.30
N TRP A 109 -0.70 4.77 1.43
CA TRP A 109 0.07 3.55 1.65
C TRP A 109 -0.29 2.44 0.65
N MET A 110 -1.59 2.23 0.38
CA MET A 110 -2.02 1.23 -0.62
C MET A 110 -1.47 1.53 -2.00
N ASN A 111 -1.41 2.81 -2.40
CA ASN A 111 -0.77 3.21 -3.64
C ASN A 111 0.74 2.93 -3.63
N ILE A 112 1.45 3.32 -2.57
CA ILE A 112 2.89 3.10 -2.41
C ILE A 112 3.21 1.60 -2.47
N TRP A 113 2.48 0.79 -1.70
CA TRP A 113 2.67 -0.65 -1.64
C TRP A 113 2.48 -1.32 -2.99
N THR A 114 1.43 -0.96 -3.71
CA THR A 114 1.17 -1.51 -5.04
C THR A 114 2.19 -1.06 -6.10
N GLU A 115 2.76 0.15 -5.96
CA GLU A 115 3.86 0.61 -6.81
C GLU A 115 5.13 -0.24 -6.62
N LEU A 116 5.39 -0.72 -5.43
CA LEU A 116 6.55 -1.53 -5.10
C LEU A 116 6.34 -3.03 -5.38
N THR A 117 5.13 -3.57 -5.13
CA THR A 117 4.89 -5.00 -5.04
C THR A 117 4.17 -5.61 -6.23
N VAL A 118 3.38 -4.84 -6.99
CA VAL A 118 2.62 -5.40 -8.13
C VAL A 118 3.57 -5.75 -9.27
N PRO A 119 3.64 -7.02 -9.69
CA PRO A 119 4.49 -7.44 -10.82
C PRO A 119 4.14 -6.69 -12.11
N ALA A 120 5.13 -6.45 -12.96
CA ALA A 120 4.97 -5.68 -14.18
C ALA A 120 3.85 -6.22 -15.10
N GLY A 121 3.67 -7.55 -15.17
CA GLY A 121 2.62 -8.18 -15.99
C GLY A 121 1.19 -7.97 -15.47
N LYS A 122 1.00 -7.59 -14.20
CA LYS A 122 -0.30 -7.32 -13.60
C LYS A 122 -0.58 -5.82 -13.42
N ARG A 123 0.41 -4.98 -13.68
CA ARG A 123 0.32 -3.55 -13.38
C ARG A 123 -0.76 -2.84 -14.18
N ASP A 124 -0.82 -3.07 -15.48
CA ASP A 124 -1.82 -2.44 -16.35
C ASP A 124 -3.25 -2.83 -15.94
N GLY A 125 -3.44 -4.09 -15.54
CA GLY A 125 -4.73 -4.57 -14.99
C GLY A 125 -5.10 -3.85 -13.69
N TYR A 126 -4.15 -3.72 -12.78
CA TYR A 126 -4.35 -3.00 -11.53
C TYR A 126 -4.66 -1.50 -11.78
N ASP A 127 -3.88 -0.85 -12.64
CA ASP A 127 -4.09 0.55 -12.98
C ASP A 127 -5.47 0.81 -13.60
N ASN A 128 -5.98 -0.13 -14.41
CA ASN A 128 -7.35 -0.08 -14.92
C ASN A 128 -8.41 -0.24 -13.81
N MET A 129 -8.15 -1.10 -12.82
CA MET A 129 -9.07 -1.31 -11.70
C MET A 129 -9.23 -0.07 -10.82
N VAL A 130 -8.13 0.61 -10.51
CA VAL A 130 -8.13 1.75 -9.55
C VAL A 130 -8.17 3.12 -10.24
N GLY A 131 -8.21 3.16 -11.56
CA GLY A 131 -8.23 4.43 -12.30
C GLY A 131 -6.87 5.11 -12.42
N ASN A 132 -5.81 4.34 -12.47
CA ASN A 132 -4.44 4.79 -12.65
C ASN A 132 -4.06 4.83 -14.14
N LYS A 133 -4.88 5.44 -14.98
CA LYS A 133 -4.62 5.51 -16.43
C LYS A 133 -3.74 6.71 -16.78
N ALA A 134 -2.82 6.48 -17.71
CA ALA A 134 -2.11 7.57 -18.38
C ALA A 134 -3.10 8.51 -19.06
N GLY A 135 -2.83 9.79 -19.01
CA GLY A 135 -3.71 10.81 -19.61
C GLY A 135 -4.67 11.51 -18.65
N TRP A 136 -4.91 10.97 -17.47
CA TRP A 136 -5.77 11.64 -16.48
C TRP A 136 -5.14 12.92 -15.89
N ILE A 137 -3.81 13.01 -15.89
CA ILE A 137 -3.07 14.18 -15.38
C ILE A 137 -2.84 15.23 -16.46
N ALA A 138 -2.69 14.83 -17.73
CA ALA A 138 -2.18 15.71 -18.79
C ALA A 138 -3.23 16.20 -19.77
N GLN A 139 -4.38 15.55 -19.87
CA GLN A 139 -5.41 15.93 -20.82
C GLN A 139 -6.72 16.26 -20.12
N LYS A 140 -7.04 17.53 -20.07
CA LYS A 140 -8.40 18.01 -19.80
C LYS A 140 -9.30 17.41 -20.89
N GLY A 141 -10.08 16.37 -20.55
CA GLY A 141 -11.12 15.86 -21.45
C GLY A 141 -11.07 14.39 -21.87
N LEU A 142 -10.18 13.54 -21.34
CA LEU A 142 -10.09 12.13 -21.79
C LEU A 142 -10.76 11.09 -20.89
N VAL A 143 -11.19 11.46 -19.72
CA VAL A 143 -12.13 10.63 -18.97
C VAL A 143 -13.32 11.51 -18.66
N ASP A 144 -14.34 11.33 -19.46
CA ASP A 144 -15.57 12.07 -19.33
C ASP A 144 -16.17 11.80 -17.95
N ALA A 145 -16.02 12.75 -17.05
CA ALA A 145 -16.79 12.77 -15.83
C ALA A 145 -18.31 12.88 -16.14
N GLU A 146 -18.66 13.01 -17.41
CA GLU A 146 -20.01 12.92 -17.95
C GLU A 146 -20.60 11.53 -17.84
N GLU A 147 -19.76 10.47 -17.78
CA GLU A 147 -20.24 9.09 -17.56
C GLU A 147 -19.85 8.55 -16.19
N ALA A 148 -20.76 7.80 -15.59
CA ALA A 148 -20.47 7.06 -14.35
C ALA A 148 -19.37 6.03 -14.60
N GLN A 149 -18.30 6.08 -13.81
CA GLN A 149 -17.19 5.16 -13.93
C GLN A 149 -17.19 4.15 -12.78
N ARG A 150 -16.79 2.92 -13.10
CA ARG A 150 -16.71 1.83 -12.15
C ARG A 150 -15.26 1.48 -11.85
N PHE A 151 -14.92 1.45 -10.58
CA PHE A 151 -13.62 1.09 -10.06
C PHE A 151 -13.71 -0.09 -9.10
N TYR A 152 -12.64 -0.88 -9.04
CA TYR A 152 -12.48 -1.97 -8.10
C TYR A 152 -11.19 -1.74 -7.32
N VAL A 153 -11.31 -1.54 -6.00
CA VAL A 153 -10.18 -1.20 -5.14
C VAL A 153 -9.90 -2.35 -4.18
N PRO A 154 -8.86 -3.16 -4.42
CA PRO A 154 -8.49 -4.23 -3.53
C PRO A 154 -7.86 -3.66 -2.25
N LEU A 155 -8.32 -4.12 -1.08
CA LEU A 155 -7.72 -3.79 0.20
C LEU A 155 -6.45 -4.61 0.44
N GLN A 156 -5.51 -4.06 1.24
CA GLN A 156 -4.16 -4.59 1.38
C GLN A 156 -3.83 -5.06 2.81
N PHE A 157 -4.82 -5.55 3.56
CA PHE A 157 -4.57 -6.16 4.86
C PHE A 157 -3.76 -7.45 4.74
N TRP A 158 -3.15 -7.92 5.83
CA TRP A 158 -2.29 -9.11 5.85
C TRP A 158 -2.98 -10.36 5.27
N PHE A 159 -4.26 -10.59 5.60
CA PHE A 159 -5.02 -11.74 5.13
C PHE A 159 -5.46 -11.62 3.65
N ASN A 160 -5.47 -10.42 3.10
CA ASN A 160 -5.77 -10.21 1.68
C ASN A 160 -4.60 -10.59 0.77
N ARG A 161 -3.36 -10.49 1.28
CA ARG A 161 -2.15 -10.70 0.49
C ARG A 161 -1.73 -12.17 0.39
N ASN A 162 -2.02 -12.96 1.40
CA ASN A 162 -1.59 -14.37 1.48
C ASN A 162 -2.75 -15.28 1.87
N PRO A 163 -3.12 -16.27 1.02
CA PRO A 163 -4.18 -17.24 1.34
C PRO A 163 -3.94 -18.02 2.65
N GLY A 164 -2.67 -18.29 2.98
CA GLY A 164 -2.30 -18.98 4.22
C GLY A 164 -2.57 -18.17 5.49
N LEU A 165 -2.90 -16.89 5.36
CA LEU A 165 -3.25 -16.00 6.45
C LEU A 165 -4.73 -15.63 6.46
N ALA A 166 -5.57 -16.36 5.71
CA ALA A 166 -7.01 -16.15 5.69
C ALA A 166 -7.57 -16.09 7.11
N LEU A 167 -8.41 -15.10 7.39
CA LEU A 167 -8.95 -14.85 8.73
C LEU A 167 -10.06 -15.85 9.05
N PRO A 168 -9.92 -16.71 10.09
CA PRO A 168 -10.89 -17.75 10.39
C PRO A 168 -12.09 -17.20 11.15
N LEU A 169 -13.18 -16.90 10.44
CA LEU A 169 -14.43 -16.46 11.07
C LEU A 169 -15.04 -17.56 11.95
N ILE A 170 -14.84 -18.82 11.58
CA ILE A 170 -15.34 -19.96 12.35
C ILE A 170 -14.69 -20.05 13.73
N ALA A 171 -13.46 -19.58 13.88
CA ALA A 171 -12.77 -19.54 15.17
C ALA A 171 -13.14 -18.30 16.00
N LEU A 172 -13.68 -17.24 15.38
CA LEU A 172 -14.07 -15.98 16.02
C LEU A 172 -15.55 -16.02 16.44
N GLN A 173 -15.95 -16.93 17.29
CA GLN A 173 -17.37 -17.16 17.60
C GLN A 173 -18.01 -16.01 18.38
N TYR A 174 -17.26 -15.34 19.25
CA TYR A 174 -17.76 -14.28 20.14
C TYR A 174 -17.33 -12.88 19.71
N HIS A 175 -16.42 -12.76 18.76
CA HIS A 175 -15.94 -11.48 18.25
C HIS A 175 -16.40 -11.26 16.80
N GLU A 176 -16.94 -10.09 16.55
CA GLU A 176 -17.27 -9.65 15.20
C GLU A 176 -16.07 -9.02 14.54
N VAL A 177 -15.95 -9.24 13.24
CA VAL A 177 -14.99 -8.54 12.38
C VAL A 177 -15.70 -7.37 11.73
N LYS A 178 -15.14 -6.18 11.86
CA LYS A 178 -15.68 -4.95 11.28
C LYS A 178 -14.63 -4.28 10.40
N LEU A 179 -15.07 -3.78 9.28
CA LEU A 179 -14.31 -2.88 8.42
C LEU A 179 -14.84 -1.47 8.63
N ASN A 180 -14.01 -0.56 9.12
CA ASN A 180 -14.30 0.86 9.20
C ASN A 180 -13.62 1.54 8.01
N LEU A 181 -14.38 2.25 7.20
CA LEU A 181 -13.91 2.93 6.01
C LEU A 181 -14.18 4.42 6.12
N GLU A 182 -13.16 5.24 5.96
CA GLU A 182 -13.27 6.69 5.84
C GLU A 182 -13.02 7.10 4.40
N ILE A 183 -14.03 7.73 3.80
CA ILE A 183 -14.04 8.15 2.39
C ILE A 183 -13.67 9.62 2.31
N ARG A 184 -12.79 10.00 1.37
CA ARG A 184 -12.43 11.41 1.15
C ARG A 184 -13.61 12.23 0.62
N PRO A 185 -13.68 13.52 0.94
CA PRO A 185 -14.64 14.43 0.34
C PRO A 185 -14.46 14.54 -1.17
N ALA A 186 -15.55 14.73 -1.91
CA ALA A 186 -15.51 14.85 -3.36
C ALA A 186 -14.60 16.00 -3.85
N ALA A 187 -14.55 17.11 -3.11
CA ALA A 187 -13.71 18.25 -3.44
C ALA A 187 -12.20 17.91 -3.47
N GLU A 188 -11.77 16.94 -2.67
CA GLU A 188 -10.37 16.47 -2.66
C GLU A 188 -10.06 15.48 -3.80
N LEU A 189 -11.07 15.03 -4.55
CA LEU A 189 -10.96 14.03 -5.61
C LEU A 189 -11.22 14.57 -7.00
N LEU A 190 -11.58 15.84 -7.11
CA LEU A 190 -11.91 16.51 -8.37
C LEU A 190 -10.78 17.43 -8.82
N ASN A 191 -10.48 17.42 -10.11
CA ASN A 191 -9.59 18.37 -10.76
C ASN A 191 -10.42 19.49 -11.43
N SER A 192 -11.25 20.17 -10.66
CA SER A 192 -12.01 21.33 -11.13
C SER A 192 -12.46 22.22 -9.99
N SER A 193 -12.29 23.54 -10.15
CA SER A 193 -12.63 24.54 -9.14
C SER A 193 -14.11 24.88 -9.04
N THR A 194 -14.92 24.50 -10.01
CA THR A 194 -16.30 25.02 -10.14
C THR A 194 -17.38 24.00 -9.95
N SER A 195 -17.05 22.77 -9.56
CA SER A 195 -18.01 21.68 -9.55
C SER A 195 -18.47 21.31 -8.16
N THR A 196 -19.75 21.40 -7.97
CA THR A 196 -20.46 20.71 -6.89
C THR A 196 -20.89 19.34 -7.39
N VAL A 197 -20.42 18.28 -6.74
CA VAL A 197 -20.97 16.93 -6.96
C VAL A 197 -22.36 16.90 -6.35
N THR A 198 -23.37 16.76 -7.20
CA THR A 198 -24.78 16.77 -6.76
C THR A 198 -25.33 15.37 -6.49
N ASN A 199 -24.67 14.33 -6.99
CA ASN A 199 -25.09 12.94 -6.86
C ASN A 199 -24.15 12.16 -5.94
N GLY A 200 -24.70 11.16 -5.24
CA GLY A 200 -23.96 10.34 -4.31
C GLY A 200 -23.08 9.28 -4.99
N LEU A 201 -22.07 8.85 -4.26
CA LEU A 201 -21.20 7.72 -4.62
C LEU A 201 -21.96 6.42 -4.36
N LEU A 202 -21.87 5.44 -5.27
CA LEU A 202 -22.28 4.08 -4.97
C LEU A 202 -21.03 3.26 -4.62
N CYS A 203 -20.95 2.83 -3.37
CA CYS A 203 -19.84 2.03 -2.88
C CYS A 203 -20.35 0.73 -2.25
N LYS A 204 -19.83 -0.39 -2.71
CA LYS A 204 -20.15 -1.73 -2.23
C LYS A 204 -18.86 -2.44 -1.79
N LEU A 205 -18.98 -3.26 -0.75
CA LEU A 205 -17.90 -4.11 -0.27
C LEU A 205 -18.14 -5.55 -0.67
N TYR A 206 -17.18 -6.17 -1.32
CA TYR A 206 -17.17 -7.61 -1.61
C TYR A 206 -16.09 -8.30 -0.79
N VAL A 207 -16.42 -9.46 -0.26
CA VAL A 207 -15.53 -10.28 0.55
C VAL A 207 -15.53 -11.70 -0.01
N ASP A 208 -14.34 -12.24 -0.25
CA ASP A 208 -14.16 -13.62 -0.71
C ASP A 208 -14.13 -14.55 0.51
N TYR A 209 -15.14 -15.40 0.57
CA TYR A 209 -15.30 -16.43 1.59
C TYR A 209 -14.74 -17.75 1.13
N ILE A 210 -14.07 -18.46 2.04
CA ILE A 210 -13.59 -19.83 1.81
C ILE A 210 -14.45 -20.77 2.64
N TYR A 211 -14.99 -21.79 1.97
CA TYR A 211 -15.72 -22.89 2.58
C TYR A 211 -14.82 -24.10 2.69
N LEU A 212 -14.74 -24.68 3.86
CA LEU A 212 -13.88 -25.83 4.18
C LEU A 212 -14.71 -27.10 4.27
N ASP A 213 -14.04 -28.25 4.15
CA ASP A 213 -14.67 -29.54 4.44
C ASP A 213 -14.88 -29.74 5.97
N THR A 214 -15.65 -30.76 6.33
CA THR A 214 -16.07 -30.98 7.73
C THR A 214 -14.91 -31.21 8.70
N ASP A 215 -13.86 -31.89 8.26
CA ASP A 215 -12.74 -32.23 9.15
C ASP A 215 -11.85 -31.03 9.40
N GLU A 216 -11.57 -30.28 8.37
CA GLU A 216 -10.77 -29.04 8.45
C GLU A 216 -11.52 -27.95 9.22
N ARG A 217 -12.83 -27.82 8.96
CA ARG A 217 -13.74 -26.91 9.67
C ARG A 217 -13.75 -27.18 11.17
N ARG A 218 -13.84 -28.44 11.58
CA ARG A 218 -13.78 -28.84 13.00
C ARG A 218 -12.44 -28.46 13.62
N ARG A 219 -11.34 -28.67 12.89
CA ARG A 219 -10.00 -28.32 13.37
C ARG A 219 -9.85 -26.81 13.58
N PHE A 220 -10.31 -25.99 12.63
CA PHE A 220 -10.26 -24.53 12.77
C PHE A 220 -11.14 -24.01 13.92
N ALA A 221 -12.27 -24.64 14.20
CA ALA A 221 -13.17 -24.24 15.26
C ALA A 221 -12.68 -24.60 16.68
N GLN A 222 -11.91 -25.68 16.83
CA GLN A 222 -11.57 -26.22 18.14
C GLN A 222 -10.17 -25.87 18.61
N VAL A 223 -9.23 -25.62 17.71
CA VAL A 223 -7.83 -25.34 18.03
C VAL A 223 -7.63 -23.85 18.21
N SER A 224 -6.79 -23.45 19.17
CA SER A 224 -6.33 -22.08 19.26
C SER A 224 -5.36 -21.77 18.12
N HIS A 225 -5.44 -20.55 17.56
CA HIS A 225 -4.62 -20.12 16.46
C HIS A 225 -3.76 -18.92 16.85
N GLU A 226 -2.51 -18.94 16.40
CA GLU A 226 -1.60 -17.81 16.47
C GLU A 226 -1.12 -17.52 15.05
N TYR A 227 -1.44 -16.31 14.55
CA TYR A 227 -1.03 -15.84 13.25
C TYR A 227 0.03 -14.77 13.40
N LEU A 228 1.16 -14.95 12.75
CA LEU A 228 2.09 -13.85 12.53
C LEU A 228 1.47 -12.93 11.49
N ILE A 229 1.13 -11.72 11.88
CA ILE A 229 0.50 -10.74 11.00
C ILE A 229 1.44 -9.59 10.69
N GLU A 230 1.19 -8.93 9.59
CA GLU A 230 1.86 -7.71 9.21
C GLU A 230 0.93 -6.51 9.40
N GLN A 231 1.47 -5.44 9.97
CA GLN A 231 0.74 -4.20 10.22
C GLN A 231 1.51 -3.03 9.63
N VAL A 232 0.81 -1.95 9.36
CA VAL A 232 1.40 -0.68 8.90
C VAL A 232 1.26 0.35 10.00
N GLN A 233 2.38 0.94 10.41
CA GLN A 233 2.41 2.05 11.33
C GLN A 233 2.68 3.36 10.58
N PHE A 234 1.92 4.38 10.92
CA PHE A 234 2.06 5.74 10.43
C PHE A 234 1.79 6.71 11.57
N THR A 235 2.76 7.52 11.92
CA THR A 235 2.70 8.43 13.07
C THR A 235 2.13 9.81 12.72
N GLY A 236 1.76 10.02 11.47
CA GLY A 236 1.30 11.31 10.95
C GLY A 236 2.30 11.95 10.01
N SER A 237 1.85 13.00 9.33
CA SER A 237 2.68 13.76 8.40
C SER A 237 3.55 14.76 9.13
N GLU A 238 4.85 14.76 8.82
CA GLU A 238 5.80 15.75 9.31
C GLU A 238 5.93 16.93 8.35
N SER A 239 5.67 18.14 8.81
CA SER A 239 5.81 19.33 7.98
C SER A 239 7.27 19.70 7.81
N ILE A 240 7.69 19.85 6.56
CA ILE A 240 9.03 20.30 6.18
C ILE A 240 8.90 21.73 5.67
N ALA A 241 9.34 22.67 6.50
CA ALA A 241 9.41 24.08 6.12
C ALA A 241 10.67 24.35 5.27
N THR A 242 10.56 25.31 4.42
CA THR A 242 11.49 25.67 3.35
C THR A 242 12.88 26.13 3.78
N ALA A 243 13.05 26.49 5.05
CA ALA A 243 14.26 27.18 5.52
C ALA A 243 15.28 26.28 6.23
N SER A 244 14.97 25.01 6.48
CA SER A 244 15.87 24.14 7.23
C SER A 244 16.68 23.26 6.28
N PRO A 245 18.02 23.42 6.22
CA PRO A 245 18.86 22.60 5.35
C PRO A 245 18.90 21.13 5.80
N THR A 246 18.66 20.87 7.05
CA THR A 246 18.65 19.52 7.64
C THR A 246 17.51 19.41 8.65
N LYS A 247 16.76 18.31 8.59
CA LYS A 247 15.71 18.01 9.57
C LYS A 247 15.94 16.63 10.18
N ASN A 248 15.90 16.58 11.50
CA ASN A 248 15.90 15.33 12.25
C ASN A 248 14.47 14.96 12.61
N ILE A 249 14.05 13.77 12.18
CA ILE A 249 12.71 13.25 12.41
C ILE A 249 12.80 12.07 13.36
N THR A 250 12.11 12.17 14.49
CA THR A 250 12.03 11.08 15.46
C THR A 250 11.05 10.03 14.98
N LEU A 251 11.50 8.78 14.90
CA LEU A 251 10.69 7.64 14.47
C LEU A 251 10.09 6.96 15.69
N ASN A 252 8.84 7.25 15.99
CA ASN A 252 8.10 6.67 17.12
C ASN A 252 7.32 5.44 16.66
N PHE A 253 8.04 4.38 16.31
CA PHE A 253 7.44 3.10 15.92
C PHE A 253 7.64 2.05 17.01
N ASN A 254 6.80 1.02 16.98
CA ASN A 254 6.85 -0.12 17.88
C ASN A 254 7.02 -1.41 17.09
N HIS A 255 7.22 -2.51 17.79
CA HIS A 255 7.33 -3.87 17.26
C HIS A 255 8.52 -4.11 16.32
N PRO A 256 8.76 -5.37 15.91
CA PRO A 256 9.78 -5.70 14.92
C PRO A 256 9.40 -5.16 13.52
N VAL A 257 10.11 -4.14 13.07
CA VAL A 257 9.90 -3.49 11.76
C VAL A 257 10.75 -4.19 10.71
N LYS A 258 10.11 -4.54 9.57
CA LYS A 258 10.78 -5.12 8.39
C LYS A 258 11.45 -4.06 7.55
N GLU A 259 10.74 -2.98 7.30
CA GLU A 259 11.16 -1.89 6.43
C GLU A 259 10.53 -0.56 6.82
N LEU A 260 11.21 0.49 6.45
CA LEU A 260 10.72 1.86 6.47
C LEU A 260 10.51 2.31 5.03
N VAL A 261 9.38 2.93 4.76
CA VAL A 261 9.09 3.54 3.46
C VAL A 261 8.64 4.98 3.69
N TRP A 262 9.17 5.91 2.92
CA TRP A 262 8.77 7.31 3.06
C TRP A 262 8.61 8.00 1.72
N VAL A 263 7.74 8.99 1.73
CA VAL A 263 7.43 9.84 0.58
C VAL A 263 7.27 11.28 1.01
N HIS A 264 7.56 12.20 0.11
CA HIS A 264 7.28 13.61 0.29
C HIS A 264 6.12 14.03 -0.60
N LEU A 265 5.13 14.67 0.00
CA LEU A 265 4.01 15.25 -0.73
C LEU A 265 4.06 16.78 -0.55
N ARG A 266 4.09 17.51 -1.65
CA ARG A 266 4.01 18.97 -1.61
C ARG A 266 2.64 19.41 -1.09
N THR A 267 2.62 20.47 -0.30
CA THR A 267 1.37 20.97 0.28
C THR A 267 0.41 21.52 -0.76
N ASP A 268 0.93 22.10 -1.85
CA ASP A 268 0.12 22.59 -2.97
C ASP A 268 -0.55 21.45 -3.76
N PHE A 269 0.03 20.26 -3.79
CA PHE A 269 -0.60 19.08 -4.40
C PHE A 269 -1.74 18.50 -3.57
N ALA A 270 -1.69 18.73 -2.26
CA ALA A 270 -2.74 18.31 -1.32
C ALA A 270 -3.87 19.34 -1.18
N THR A 271 -3.77 20.50 -1.84
CA THR A 271 -4.82 21.51 -1.82
C THR A 271 -5.80 21.33 -2.97
N VAL A 272 -7.03 21.80 -2.78
CA VAL A 272 -8.04 21.87 -3.84
C VAL A 272 -7.67 23.02 -4.77
N ASP A 273 -6.88 22.73 -5.78
CA ASP A 273 -6.53 23.67 -6.85
C ASP A 273 -6.96 23.10 -8.20
N PRO A 274 -7.69 23.88 -9.04
CA PRO A 274 -8.19 23.40 -10.32
C PRO A 274 -7.10 23.16 -11.37
N VAL A 275 -5.92 23.74 -11.18
CA VAL A 275 -4.80 23.63 -12.13
C VAL A 275 -3.80 22.62 -11.64
N ASP A 276 -3.43 22.65 -10.36
CA ASP A 276 -2.33 21.89 -9.79
C ASP A 276 -2.68 21.06 -8.54
N GLY A 277 -3.91 21.13 -8.04
CA GLY A 277 -4.34 20.44 -6.83
C GLY A 277 -4.71 18.97 -6.98
N ASN A 278 -5.00 18.34 -5.85
CA ASN A 278 -5.51 16.97 -5.75
C ASN A 278 -4.59 15.90 -6.37
N ARG A 279 -3.27 16.13 -6.34
CA ARG A 279 -2.26 15.21 -6.87
C ARG A 279 -1.65 14.37 -5.74
N TRP A 280 -2.46 13.56 -5.09
CA TRP A 280 -2.12 12.79 -3.90
C TRP A 280 -0.91 11.86 -4.04
N PHE A 281 -0.63 11.39 -5.26
CA PHE A 281 0.44 10.43 -5.53
C PHE A 281 1.60 11.01 -6.32
N ASN A 282 1.70 12.32 -6.39
CA ASN A 282 2.87 12.99 -6.94
C ASN A 282 3.89 13.24 -5.83
N TYR A 283 4.88 12.37 -5.73
CA TYR A 283 5.94 12.43 -4.71
C TYR A 283 7.20 13.15 -5.19
N SER A 284 7.16 13.79 -6.36
CA SER A 284 8.29 14.55 -6.91
C SER A 284 8.43 15.91 -6.24
N GLY A 285 9.67 16.37 -6.11
CA GLY A 285 9.96 17.74 -5.68
C GLY A 285 9.64 18.83 -6.70
N LYS A 286 9.23 18.50 -7.94
CA LYS A 286 8.93 19.44 -9.02
C LYS A 286 7.45 19.49 -9.40
N THR A 287 7.04 20.63 -9.99
CA THR A 287 5.76 20.78 -10.68
C THR A 287 5.77 20.11 -12.06
N LEU A 288 4.58 19.85 -12.61
CA LEU A 288 4.39 19.20 -13.92
C LEU A 288 4.93 20.02 -15.12
N ASP A 289 5.17 21.31 -14.96
CA ASP A 289 5.26 22.24 -16.08
C ASP A 289 6.60 22.27 -16.81
N ASN A 290 7.62 21.55 -16.36
CA ASN A 290 8.93 21.60 -17.00
C ASN A 290 9.51 20.23 -17.31
N GLU A 291 9.53 20.00 -18.55
CA GLU A 291 10.32 19.27 -19.55
C GLU A 291 11.32 18.18 -19.12
N SER A 292 11.77 18.11 -17.92
CA SER A 292 12.84 17.17 -17.53
C SER A 292 12.53 16.44 -16.26
N GLY A 293 11.65 15.45 -16.28
CA GLY A 293 11.46 14.49 -15.20
C GLY A 293 11.46 15.10 -13.78
N GLY A 294 10.72 14.53 -12.86
CA GLY A 294 10.74 14.96 -11.47
C GLY A 294 12.14 14.95 -10.84
N CYS A 295 12.28 15.50 -9.64
CA CYS A 295 13.52 15.47 -8.87
C CYS A 295 13.28 14.87 -7.49
N ASP A 296 14.37 14.38 -6.89
CA ASP A 296 14.36 13.94 -5.51
C ASP A 296 14.02 15.12 -4.59
N SER A 297 13.20 14.87 -3.59
CA SER A 297 12.72 15.91 -2.66
C SER A 297 13.73 16.26 -1.55
N PHE A 298 14.76 15.46 -1.39
CA PHE A 298 15.89 15.69 -0.47
C PHE A 298 17.19 15.24 -1.14
N THR A 299 18.34 15.64 -0.58
CA THR A 299 19.65 15.30 -1.17
C THR A 299 20.26 14.07 -0.52
N THR A 300 20.27 14.00 0.80
CA THR A 300 20.89 12.89 1.54
C THR A 300 20.06 12.50 2.75
N ALA A 301 20.19 11.23 3.15
CA ALA A 301 19.61 10.71 4.37
C ALA A 301 20.62 9.95 5.23
N LEU A 302 20.37 9.95 6.54
CA LEU A 302 21.10 9.19 7.54
C LEU A 302 20.10 8.65 8.57
N LEU A 303 20.20 7.36 8.89
CA LEU A 303 19.42 6.71 9.94
C LEU A 303 20.30 6.46 11.16
N GLN A 304 19.88 7.00 12.29
CA GLN A 304 20.52 6.81 13.59
C GLN A 304 19.61 6.03 14.52
N LEU A 305 20.15 4.99 15.13
CA LEU A 305 19.46 4.20 16.16
C LEU A 305 20.28 4.20 17.44
N ASN A 306 19.69 4.68 18.54
CA ASN A 306 20.37 4.86 19.84
C ASN A 306 21.69 5.64 19.74
N GLY A 307 21.69 6.68 18.89
CA GLY A 307 22.86 7.54 18.69
C GLY A 307 23.97 6.95 17.80
N HIS A 308 23.76 5.77 17.23
CA HIS A 308 24.71 5.15 16.29
C HIS A 308 24.20 5.25 14.86
N ASP A 309 25.06 5.71 13.97
CA ASP A 309 24.76 5.72 12.52
C ASP A 309 24.68 4.29 12.01
N ARG A 310 23.57 3.94 11.36
CA ARG A 310 23.39 2.59 10.79
C ARG A 310 24.10 2.44 9.46
N PHE A 311 24.29 3.53 8.75
CA PHE A 311 25.03 3.61 7.49
C PHE A 311 25.64 5.02 7.36
N SER A 312 26.65 5.17 6.53
CA SER A 312 27.16 6.50 6.17
C SER A 312 26.11 7.28 5.41
N VAL A 313 26.14 8.60 5.49
CA VAL A 313 25.24 9.49 4.74
C VAL A 313 25.17 9.08 3.27
N ARG A 314 23.99 8.86 2.75
CA ARG A 314 23.75 8.41 1.37
C ARG A 314 22.82 9.35 0.63
N GLY A 315 22.97 9.43 -0.69
CA GLY A 315 22.10 10.19 -1.57
C GLY A 315 20.70 9.61 -1.64
N ALA A 316 19.71 10.46 -1.91
CA ALA A 316 18.31 10.08 -2.02
C ALA A 316 18.06 8.96 -3.04
N ASP A 317 18.80 8.98 -4.15
CA ASP A 317 18.69 7.98 -5.21
C ASP A 317 19.11 6.57 -4.79
N TYR A 318 19.96 6.42 -3.76
CA TYR A 318 20.25 5.11 -3.16
C TYR A 318 18.97 4.45 -2.60
N PHE A 319 18.18 5.19 -1.85
CA PHE A 319 16.94 4.68 -1.24
C PHE A 319 15.84 4.42 -2.27
N ARG A 320 15.81 5.22 -3.34
CA ARG A 320 14.83 5.09 -4.42
C ARG A 320 15.17 4.02 -5.45
N LYS A 321 16.44 3.86 -5.79
CA LYS A 321 16.89 2.96 -6.87
C LYS A 321 17.41 1.65 -6.32
N VAL A 322 18.43 1.71 -5.44
CA VAL A 322 19.16 0.52 -4.98
C VAL A 322 18.32 -0.30 -4.01
N GLN A 323 17.79 0.33 -2.98
CA GLN A 323 16.96 -0.37 -1.97
C GLN A 323 15.72 -0.99 -2.61
N ASN A 324 15.02 -0.26 -3.47
CA ASN A 324 13.86 -0.80 -4.17
C ASN A 324 14.24 -1.94 -5.13
N TYR A 325 15.40 -1.86 -5.79
CA TYR A 325 15.86 -2.92 -6.68
C TYR A 325 16.25 -4.20 -5.94
N GLU A 326 16.91 -4.08 -4.80
CA GLU A 326 17.40 -5.22 -4.02
C GLU A 326 16.28 -5.93 -3.24
N HIS A 327 15.27 -5.19 -2.80
CA HIS A 327 14.30 -5.71 -1.81
C HIS A 327 12.86 -5.80 -2.32
N HIS A 328 12.52 -5.13 -3.42
CA HIS A 328 11.16 -5.10 -3.94
C HIS A 328 11.01 -5.77 -5.30
N THR A 329 9.83 -6.30 -5.56
CA THR A 329 9.49 -6.95 -6.83
C THR A 329 9.57 -5.96 -8.00
N ARG A 330 9.33 -4.67 -7.71
CA ARG A 330 9.32 -3.63 -8.73
C ARG A 330 10.00 -2.35 -8.26
N VAL A 331 10.78 -1.76 -9.14
CA VAL A 331 11.27 -0.38 -8.96
C VAL A 331 10.30 0.56 -9.68
N PRO A 332 9.62 1.47 -8.99
CA PRO A 332 8.74 2.44 -9.63
C PRO A 332 9.54 3.29 -10.62
N ARG A 333 9.10 3.32 -11.87
CA ARG A 333 9.79 4.05 -12.95
C ARG A 333 8.81 4.61 -13.96
N VAL A 334 9.29 5.57 -14.74
CA VAL A 334 8.57 6.09 -15.91
C VAL A 334 8.45 5.00 -16.98
N ARG A 335 7.27 4.83 -17.54
CA ARG A 335 7.08 4.04 -18.76
C ARG A 335 7.50 4.89 -19.98
N ASN A 336 8.49 4.42 -20.72
CA ASN A 336 9.01 5.14 -21.90
C ASN A 336 8.01 5.23 -23.05
N ASP A 337 7.04 4.33 -23.07
CA ASP A 337 6.00 4.24 -24.09
C ASP A 337 4.89 5.31 -23.96
N LEU A 338 4.84 6.02 -22.83
CA LEU A 338 3.85 7.06 -22.56
C LEU A 338 4.41 8.49 -22.68
N TRP A 339 5.63 8.65 -23.16
CA TRP A 339 6.27 9.96 -23.30
C TRP A 339 5.56 10.91 -24.28
N GLN A 340 4.74 10.40 -25.16
CA GLN A 340 4.03 11.22 -26.17
C GLN A 340 2.86 12.04 -25.59
N ASP A 341 2.35 11.66 -24.42
CA ASP A 341 1.15 12.29 -23.83
C ASP A 341 1.42 13.16 -22.60
N GLY A 342 2.66 13.54 -22.34
CA GLY A 342 2.99 14.43 -21.20
C GLY A 342 2.81 13.82 -19.82
N ASP A 343 2.51 12.53 -19.71
CA ASP A 343 2.37 11.81 -18.43
C ASP A 343 3.73 11.58 -17.77
N LYS A 344 4.21 12.61 -17.09
CA LYS A 344 5.43 12.56 -16.30
C LYS A 344 5.14 11.76 -15.03
N ASN A 345 5.62 10.51 -14.98
CA ASN A 345 5.35 9.59 -13.89
C ASN A 345 6.14 9.99 -12.64
N PHE A 346 5.48 10.67 -11.71
CA PHE A 346 6.06 11.15 -10.44
C PHE A 346 6.04 10.12 -9.31
N ARG A 347 5.50 8.92 -9.54
CA ARG A 347 5.40 7.82 -8.57
C ARG A 347 6.74 7.20 -8.23
N GLN A 348 7.77 7.42 -9.03
CA GLN A 348 9.10 6.85 -8.81
C GLN A 348 9.83 7.38 -7.58
N TYR A 349 9.33 8.44 -6.94
CA TYR A 349 9.97 9.07 -5.78
C TYR A 349 9.51 8.46 -4.46
N ILE A 350 9.47 7.14 -4.41
CA ILE A 350 9.25 6.32 -3.21
C ILE A 350 10.59 5.84 -2.70
N TYR A 351 10.88 6.15 -1.44
CA TYR A 351 12.13 5.82 -0.78
C TYR A 351 11.91 4.73 0.23
N SER A 352 12.76 3.72 0.24
CA SER A 352 12.69 2.62 1.20
C SER A 352 14.02 2.34 1.86
N TYR A 353 13.98 1.75 3.05
CA TYR A 353 15.10 1.14 3.73
C TYR A 353 14.65 -0.15 4.39
N SER A 354 15.19 -1.27 3.95
CA SER A 354 14.81 -2.60 4.45
C SER A 354 15.80 -3.09 5.51
N PHE A 355 15.26 -3.62 6.61
CA PHE A 355 15.99 -4.39 7.61
C PHE A 355 15.93 -5.89 7.32
N ALA A 356 15.05 -6.30 6.40
CA ALA A 356 14.85 -7.67 5.97
C ALA A 356 15.54 -7.93 4.62
N LEU A 357 15.82 -9.18 4.32
CA LEU A 357 16.33 -9.57 2.99
C LEU A 357 15.21 -9.50 1.94
N SER A 358 14.01 -9.97 2.29
CA SER A 358 12.82 -9.99 1.42
C SER A 358 11.62 -9.46 2.19
N PRO A 359 11.41 -8.12 2.26
CA PRO A 359 10.35 -7.53 3.08
C PRO A 359 8.94 -7.81 2.52
N GLU A 360 8.80 -8.15 1.25
CA GLU A 360 7.51 -8.49 0.65
C GLU A 360 7.04 -9.90 1.01
N GLU A 361 7.96 -10.80 1.34
CA GLU A 361 7.60 -12.15 1.73
C GLU A 361 7.07 -12.19 3.17
N HIS A 362 6.07 -13.03 3.38
CA HIS A 362 5.51 -13.23 4.72
C HIS A 362 6.50 -13.92 5.66
N GLN A 363 7.30 -14.87 5.15
CA GLN A 363 8.33 -15.55 5.94
C GLN A 363 9.36 -14.53 6.44
N PRO A 364 9.57 -14.42 7.77
CA PRO A 364 10.54 -13.48 8.32
C PRO A 364 11.95 -13.70 7.79
N SER A 365 12.57 -12.62 7.31
CA SER A 365 13.95 -12.64 6.79
C SER A 365 14.85 -11.57 7.41
N GLY A 366 14.41 -10.99 8.53
CA GLY A 366 15.13 -9.98 9.29
C GLY A 366 14.20 -8.86 9.74
N THR A 367 14.47 -8.29 10.91
CA THR A 367 13.72 -7.17 11.48
C THR A 367 14.59 -6.33 12.40
N CYS A 368 14.20 -5.09 12.59
CA CYS A 368 14.71 -4.22 13.65
C CYS A 368 13.58 -3.97 14.67
N ASN A 369 13.78 -4.36 15.92
CA ASN A 369 12.75 -4.20 16.95
C ASN A 369 12.77 -2.78 17.51
N PHE A 370 11.86 -1.95 17.04
CA PHE A 370 11.74 -0.53 17.46
C PHE A 370 11.25 -0.39 18.91
N SER A 371 10.54 -1.37 19.46
CA SER A 371 10.16 -1.34 20.89
C SER A 371 11.36 -1.39 21.86
N ARG A 372 12.55 -1.73 21.36
CA ARG A 372 13.80 -1.78 22.15
C ARG A 372 14.78 -0.68 21.78
N ILE A 373 14.36 0.26 20.96
CA ILE A 373 15.17 1.40 20.54
C ILE A 373 14.59 2.65 21.17
N ASP A 374 15.34 3.25 22.10
CA ASP A 374 14.89 4.43 22.82
C ASP A 374 14.87 5.67 21.94
N ASN A 375 15.80 5.75 20.98
CA ASN A 375 15.92 6.90 20.10
C ASN A 375 16.24 6.46 18.66
N ALA A 376 15.28 6.64 17.78
CA ALA A 376 15.44 6.41 16.35
C ALA A 376 15.21 7.73 15.60
N ILE A 377 16.19 8.15 14.81
CA ILE A 377 16.16 9.42 14.08
C ILE A 377 16.45 9.16 12.62
N LEU A 378 15.58 9.64 11.76
CA LEU A 378 15.84 9.80 10.33
C LEU A 378 16.24 11.26 10.09
N GLN A 379 17.50 11.48 9.76
CA GLN A 379 18.01 12.79 9.40
C GLN A 379 17.95 12.93 7.87
N LEU A 380 17.24 13.94 7.40
CA LEU A 380 17.14 14.28 5.99
C LEU A 380 17.79 15.64 5.74
N THR A 381 18.64 15.72 4.72
CA THR A 381 19.27 16.96 4.28
C THR A 381 18.61 17.45 3.01
N TYR A 382 18.15 18.68 3.03
CA TYR A 382 17.52 19.36 1.91
C TYR A 382 18.53 20.35 1.34
N GLY A 383 18.99 20.11 0.11
CA GLY A 383 19.85 21.06 -0.60
C GLY A 383 19.08 22.33 -1.00
N LYS A 384 19.79 23.43 -1.22
CA LYS A 384 19.18 24.60 -1.83
C LYS A 384 18.47 24.26 -3.15
N ASP A 385 18.97 23.26 -3.86
CA ASP A 385 18.43 22.83 -5.14
C ASP A 385 17.21 21.89 -5.02
N ALA A 386 17.12 21.10 -3.98
CA ALA A 386 15.95 20.21 -3.77
C ALA A 386 14.68 21.01 -3.39
N LEU A 387 14.86 22.12 -2.68
CA LEU A 387 13.79 23.06 -2.33
C LEU A 387 13.70 24.25 -3.30
N ALA A 388 14.78 24.59 -4.02
CA ALA A 388 14.85 25.70 -4.96
C ALA A 388 14.52 25.32 -6.41
N LEU A 389 14.53 24.02 -6.74
CA LEU A 389 14.15 23.54 -8.08
C LEU A 389 12.64 23.59 -8.35
N VAL A 390 11.88 24.08 -7.41
CA VAL A 390 10.43 24.19 -7.49
C VAL A 390 9.97 25.51 -8.11
N GLY A 391 10.83 26.32 -8.67
CA GLY A 391 10.37 27.54 -9.31
C GLY A 391 11.39 28.13 -10.24
N GLY A 392 11.05 28.25 -11.49
CA GLY A 392 11.66 29.27 -12.33
C GLY A 392 11.53 30.62 -11.65
N SER A 393 12.62 31.37 -11.56
CA SER A 393 12.81 32.81 -11.23
C SER A 393 12.17 33.38 -9.96
N ASN A 394 11.29 32.70 -9.25
CA ASN A 394 10.81 33.11 -7.93
C ASN A 394 10.86 31.89 -7.00
N ALA A 395 11.94 31.78 -6.25
CA ALA A 395 12.17 30.74 -5.24
C ALA A 395 11.16 30.85 -4.08
N GLN A 396 9.91 30.57 -4.34
CA GLN A 396 8.95 30.25 -3.31
C GLN A 396 9.04 28.75 -3.08
N THR A 397 9.85 28.42 -2.20
CA THR A 397 10.01 27.22 -1.45
C THR A 397 8.65 26.70 -1.00
N GLN A 398 8.14 25.69 -1.71
CA GLN A 398 6.90 25.06 -1.32
C GLN A 398 7.15 24.17 -0.10
N ALA A 399 6.29 24.27 0.89
CA ALA A 399 6.30 23.37 2.03
C ALA A 399 5.94 21.97 1.55
N MET A 400 6.51 20.96 2.21
CA MET A 400 6.24 19.55 1.93
C MET A 400 5.78 18.85 3.21
N ASN A 401 4.96 17.84 3.04
CA ASN A 401 4.63 16.88 4.08
C ASN A 401 5.42 15.59 3.85
N LEU A 402 6.15 15.16 4.85
CA LEU A 402 6.85 13.89 4.85
C LEU A 402 5.98 12.84 5.53
N ASN A 403 5.67 11.78 4.82
CA ASN A 403 4.95 10.63 5.35
C ASN A 403 5.91 9.46 5.47
N ILE A 404 6.04 8.89 6.67
CA ILE A 404 6.89 7.74 6.95
C ILE A 404 6.03 6.59 7.44
N TYR A 405 6.14 5.46 6.74
CA TYR A 405 5.44 4.23 7.04
C TYR A 405 6.43 3.17 7.51
N ALA A 406 6.07 2.42 8.52
CA ALA A 406 6.81 1.25 8.96
C ALA A 406 5.94 -0.01 8.81
N VAL A 407 6.48 -1.03 8.16
CA VAL A 407 5.84 -2.35 8.09
C VAL A 407 6.45 -3.22 9.18
N ASN A 408 5.62 -3.67 10.11
CA ASN A 408 6.03 -4.47 11.25
C ASN A 408 5.29 -5.80 11.35
N TYR A 409 5.86 -6.71 12.14
CA TYR A 409 5.17 -7.92 12.57
C TYR A 409 4.46 -7.71 13.91
N ASN A 410 3.34 -8.41 14.05
CA ASN A 410 2.65 -8.62 15.32
C ASN A 410 2.04 -10.03 15.31
N VAL A 411 1.48 -10.46 16.43
CA VAL A 411 0.83 -11.76 16.58
C VAL A 411 -0.65 -11.55 16.86
N LEU A 412 -1.50 -12.10 15.97
CA LEU A 412 -2.93 -12.22 16.20
C LEU A 412 -3.20 -13.57 16.84
N ARG A 413 -3.72 -13.56 18.06
CA ARG A 413 -4.08 -14.76 18.80
C ARG A 413 -5.59 -14.94 18.81
N ILE A 414 -6.06 -16.12 18.44
CA ILE A 414 -7.47 -16.50 18.46
C ILE A 414 -7.62 -17.70 19.40
N MET A 415 -8.28 -17.50 20.53
CA MET A 415 -8.47 -18.52 21.56
C MET A 415 -9.88 -18.47 22.11
N SER A 416 -10.50 -19.62 22.30
CA SER A 416 -11.84 -19.73 22.91
C SER A 416 -12.91 -18.84 22.27
N GLY A 417 -12.86 -18.69 20.93
CA GLY A 417 -13.82 -17.88 20.18
C GLY A 417 -13.54 -16.37 20.18
N MET A 418 -12.46 -15.91 20.80
CA MET A 418 -12.04 -14.51 20.89
C MET A 418 -10.73 -14.28 20.16
N GLY A 419 -10.63 -13.20 19.42
CA GLY A 419 -9.42 -12.76 18.74
C GLY A 419 -8.90 -11.46 19.32
N GLY A 420 -7.57 -11.30 19.34
CA GLY A 420 -6.92 -10.07 19.78
C GLY A 420 -5.41 -10.08 19.50
N LEU A 421 -4.79 -8.91 19.56
CA LEU A 421 -3.35 -8.77 19.44
C LEU A 421 -2.66 -9.30 20.71
N ALA A 422 -1.59 -10.08 20.52
CA ALA A 422 -0.75 -10.53 21.63
C ALA A 422 0.09 -9.39 22.20
N TYR A 423 0.45 -8.42 21.37
CA TYR A 423 1.20 -7.24 21.76
C TYR A 423 0.39 -5.99 21.36
N SER A 424 -0.04 -5.21 22.35
CA SER A 424 -0.72 -3.94 22.14
C SER A 424 0.26 -2.86 21.74
N ASN A 425 -0.19 -1.92 20.91
CA ASN A 425 0.56 -0.72 20.54
C ASN A 425 0.56 0.30 21.66
#